data_a90dc942b3b46001c8958d03586cc600
#
_entry.id   a90dc942b3b46001c8958d03586cc600
#
_cell.length_a   1.000
_cell.length_b   1.000
_cell.length_c   1.000
_cell.angle_alpha   90.00
_cell.angle_beta   90.00
_cell.angle_gamma   90.00
#
_symmetry.space_group_name_H-M   'P 1'
#
loop_
_entity.id
_entity.type
_entity.pdbx_description
1 polymer ?
#
loop_
_entity_poly.entity_id
_entity_poly.type
_entity_poly.pdbx_seq_one_letter_code
_entity_poly.pdbx_strand_id
1 'polypeptide(L)'
;MILIPRGEAIFGTGPDDPYFEESSTDREKPQFRADIPEFYMGIYCVTNDQYFKFVKETGHRPPDQATMETPVWKNGKFPAEKAKHPVVCVSWHDAKAYCDWAGLSLPTELQWEKAARGFDGRIYPWGNKWDENKCRNYKNRGLETTCAVDSYPEGASIFGMFNMSGNVWEWCDDWYESNAYEKHARNDPTLPNTGQFKLVRGGSWHGDSPLPFRCAAHIPINPDDRVYWTGFRCVRCVGGR
;
A
#
# COMPACT_ATOMS: atom_id res chain seq x y z
N MET A 1 -4.61 -0.87 -15.07
CA MET A 1 -5.50 -0.51 -13.95
C MET A 1 -6.77 -1.33 -14.04
N ILE A 2 -7.43 -1.61 -12.93
CA ILE A 2 -8.70 -2.32 -12.83
C ILE A 2 -9.74 -1.44 -12.14
N LEU A 3 -11.00 -1.57 -12.52
CA LEU A 3 -12.11 -0.85 -11.88
C LEU A 3 -12.44 -1.54 -10.54
N ILE A 4 -12.40 -0.77 -9.46
CA ILE A 4 -12.96 -1.15 -8.16
C ILE A 4 -14.36 -0.53 -8.12
N PRO A 5 -15.44 -1.34 -8.11
CA PRO A 5 -16.79 -0.82 -8.23
C PRO A 5 -17.23 -0.06 -6.99
N ARG A 6 -18.17 0.88 -7.16
CA ARG A 6 -18.84 1.55 -6.05
C ARG A 6 -19.52 0.52 -5.14
N GLY A 7 -19.60 0.81 -3.86
CA GLY A 7 -20.41 0.07 -2.91
C GLY A 7 -19.88 0.15 -1.48
N GLU A 8 -20.77 -0.20 -0.57
CA GLU A 8 -20.45 -0.28 0.85
C GLU A 8 -19.43 -1.40 1.10
N ALA A 9 -18.42 -1.12 1.88
CA ALA A 9 -17.41 -2.08 2.32
C ALA A 9 -17.19 -1.98 3.83
N ILE A 10 -16.62 -3.03 4.41
CA ILE A 10 -16.27 -3.11 5.82
C ILE A 10 -14.80 -2.73 5.97
N PHE A 11 -14.51 -1.83 6.90
CA PHE A 11 -13.16 -1.31 7.20
C PHE A 11 -12.79 -1.56 8.65
N GLY A 12 -11.50 -1.68 8.90
CA GLY A 12 -10.96 -1.83 10.24
C GLY A 12 -10.96 -3.25 10.77
N THR A 13 -10.43 -3.39 11.98
CA THR A 13 -10.28 -4.66 12.68
C THR A 13 -11.53 -4.95 13.50
N GLY A 14 -12.20 -6.06 13.20
CA GLY A 14 -13.41 -6.54 13.91
C GLY A 14 -13.09 -7.61 14.93
N PRO A 15 -14.08 -7.97 15.77
CA PRO A 15 -13.90 -8.93 16.87
C PRO A 15 -13.55 -10.35 16.41
N ASP A 16 -13.82 -10.69 15.14
CA ASP A 16 -13.46 -11.99 14.55
C ASP A 16 -12.01 -12.06 14.08
N ASP A 17 -11.28 -10.93 14.10
CA ASP A 17 -9.85 -10.90 13.78
C ASP A 17 -9.05 -11.47 14.96
N PRO A 18 -8.20 -12.49 14.78
CA PRO A 18 -7.42 -13.10 15.86
C PRO A 18 -6.46 -12.12 16.56
N TYR A 19 -6.22 -10.95 15.95
CA TYR A 19 -5.38 -9.89 16.51
C TYR A 19 -6.18 -8.73 17.09
N PHE A 20 -7.50 -8.89 17.27
CA PHE A 20 -8.37 -7.83 17.79
C PHE A 20 -7.92 -7.28 19.14
N GLU A 21 -7.46 -8.14 20.05
CA GLU A 21 -7.00 -7.75 21.41
C GLU A 21 -5.57 -7.19 21.43
N GLU A 22 -4.84 -7.24 20.31
CA GLU A 22 -3.51 -6.65 20.23
C GLU A 22 -3.58 -5.12 20.28
N SER A 23 -2.85 -4.48 21.18
CA SER A 23 -2.83 -3.01 21.33
C SER A 23 -2.35 -2.29 20.04
N SER A 24 -1.54 -2.96 19.23
CA SER A 24 -1.09 -2.43 17.94
C SER A 24 -2.22 -2.25 16.93
N THR A 25 -3.39 -2.88 17.14
CA THR A 25 -4.58 -2.75 16.28
C THR A 25 -5.56 -1.67 16.76
N ASP A 26 -5.30 -0.98 17.86
CA ASP A 26 -6.24 0.01 18.42
C ASP A 26 -6.55 1.15 17.44
N ARG A 27 -5.55 1.58 16.64
CA ARG A 27 -5.70 2.57 15.59
C ARG A 27 -6.54 2.11 14.39
N GLU A 28 -6.81 0.80 14.29
CA GLU A 28 -7.61 0.17 13.24
C GLU A 28 -9.05 -0.07 13.70
N LYS A 29 -9.45 0.48 14.85
CA LYS A 29 -10.75 0.31 15.50
C LYS A 29 -11.47 1.64 15.67
N PRO A 30 -12.81 1.59 15.77
CA PRO A 30 -13.68 0.43 15.60
C PRO A 30 -13.81 0.00 14.14
N GLN A 31 -14.25 -1.24 13.89
CA GLN A 31 -14.71 -1.65 12.56
C GLN A 31 -15.94 -0.83 12.16
N PHE A 32 -16.01 -0.38 10.90
CA PHE A 32 -17.12 0.41 10.40
C PHE A 32 -17.44 0.07 8.93
N ARG A 33 -18.55 0.64 8.42
CA ARG A 33 -18.96 0.53 7.01
C ARG A 33 -18.94 1.89 6.36
N ALA A 34 -18.51 1.96 5.10
CA ALA A 34 -18.57 3.16 4.30
C ALA A 34 -18.82 2.83 2.82
N ASP A 35 -19.57 3.70 2.14
CA ASP A 35 -19.78 3.63 0.69
C ASP A 35 -18.65 4.37 -0.02
N ILE A 36 -17.80 3.65 -0.71
CA ILE A 36 -16.69 4.22 -1.45
C ILE A 36 -17.06 4.28 -2.94
N PRO A 37 -17.01 5.48 -3.56
CA PRO A 37 -17.22 5.63 -5.00
C PRO A 37 -16.32 4.70 -5.81
N GLU A 38 -16.70 4.43 -7.05
CA GLU A 38 -15.88 3.65 -7.97
C GLU A 38 -14.60 4.40 -8.35
N PHE A 39 -13.52 3.65 -8.55
CA PHE A 39 -12.23 4.19 -8.98
C PHE A 39 -11.42 3.13 -9.72
N TYR A 40 -10.47 3.56 -10.54
CA TYR A 40 -9.47 2.66 -11.11
C TYR A 40 -8.23 2.61 -10.22
N MET A 41 -7.68 1.42 -10.00
CA MET A 41 -6.43 1.22 -9.27
C MET A 41 -5.43 0.40 -10.08
N GLY A 42 -4.15 0.71 -9.95
CA GLY A 42 -3.06 -0.09 -10.51
C GLY A 42 -3.07 -1.51 -9.96
N ILE A 43 -3.16 -2.51 -10.83
CA ILE A 43 -3.16 -3.94 -10.42
C ILE A 43 -1.90 -4.26 -9.62
N TYR A 44 -0.79 -3.62 -9.98
CA TYR A 44 0.54 -3.77 -9.39
C TYR A 44 1.03 -2.46 -8.79
N CYS A 45 2.00 -2.57 -7.89
CA CYS A 45 2.84 -1.44 -7.49
C CYS A 45 3.58 -0.87 -8.70
N VAL A 46 3.97 0.41 -8.64
CA VAL A 46 4.84 1.02 -9.64
C VAL A 46 6.19 0.33 -9.62
N THR A 47 6.63 -0.13 -10.81
CA THR A 47 7.88 -0.87 -10.96
C THR A 47 9.09 0.04 -11.13
N ASN A 48 10.30 -0.51 -10.93
CA ASN A 48 11.54 0.20 -11.21
C ASN A 48 11.60 0.71 -12.66
N ASP A 49 11.15 -0.09 -13.64
CA ASP A 49 11.14 0.30 -15.06
C ASP A 49 10.19 1.47 -15.32
N GLN A 50 8.99 1.44 -14.75
CA GLN A 50 8.03 2.55 -14.86
C GLN A 50 8.57 3.83 -14.20
N TYR A 51 9.14 3.71 -13.00
CA TYR A 51 9.71 4.85 -12.29
C TYR A 51 10.93 5.43 -13.02
N PHE A 52 11.73 4.58 -13.68
CA PHE A 52 12.86 5.02 -14.48
C PHE A 52 12.45 5.90 -15.67
N LYS A 53 11.34 5.58 -16.32
CA LYS A 53 10.76 6.42 -17.36
C LYS A 53 10.43 7.82 -16.84
N PHE A 54 9.77 7.90 -15.67
CA PHE A 54 9.47 9.16 -15.01
C PHE A 54 10.74 9.97 -14.71
N VAL A 55 11.76 9.34 -14.10
CA VAL A 55 13.03 10.00 -13.80
C VAL A 55 13.69 10.54 -15.08
N LYS A 56 13.68 9.77 -16.17
CA LYS A 56 14.26 10.19 -17.45
C LYS A 56 13.52 11.36 -18.10
N GLU A 57 12.19 11.36 -18.02
CA GLU A 57 11.39 12.39 -18.72
C GLU A 57 11.34 13.70 -17.94
N THR A 58 11.44 13.64 -16.60
CA THR A 58 11.25 14.82 -15.73
C THR A 58 12.55 15.37 -15.14
N GLY A 59 13.62 14.58 -15.13
CA GLY A 59 14.83 14.88 -14.36
C GLY A 59 14.64 14.74 -12.85
N HIS A 60 13.53 14.12 -12.38
CA HIS A 60 13.33 13.86 -10.97
C HIS A 60 14.46 13.01 -10.42
N ARG A 61 14.77 13.18 -9.14
CA ARG A 61 15.84 12.43 -8.48
C ARG A 61 15.59 10.92 -8.52
N PRO A 62 16.59 10.10 -8.82
CA PRO A 62 16.47 8.66 -8.74
C PRO A 62 16.41 8.19 -7.27
N PRO A 63 15.81 7.02 -6.99
CA PRO A 63 15.74 6.45 -5.63
C PRO A 63 17.03 5.70 -5.26
N ASP A 64 18.17 6.35 -5.43
CA ASP A 64 19.53 5.83 -5.16
C ASP A 64 20.10 6.27 -3.80
N GLN A 65 19.27 6.91 -2.98
CA GLN A 65 19.54 7.27 -1.59
C GLN A 65 18.40 6.80 -0.71
N ALA A 66 18.72 6.06 0.33
CA ALA A 66 17.78 5.60 1.35
C ALA A 66 18.06 6.31 2.68
N THR A 67 17.03 6.51 3.49
CA THR A 67 17.16 6.97 4.87
C THR A 67 17.83 5.89 5.74
N MET A 68 17.61 4.62 5.37
CA MET A 68 18.16 3.43 6.03
C MET A 68 18.59 2.43 4.95
N GLU A 69 19.74 1.76 5.14
CA GLU A 69 20.29 0.70 4.29
C GLU A 69 20.68 1.10 2.84
N THR A 70 21.11 0.11 2.07
CA THR A 70 21.61 0.33 0.71
C THR A 70 20.47 0.27 -0.31
N PRO A 71 20.23 1.32 -1.10
CA PRO A 71 19.21 1.33 -2.13
C PRO A 71 19.50 0.32 -3.25
N VAL A 72 18.45 -0.16 -3.91
CA VAL A 72 18.56 -1.03 -5.10
C VAL A 72 19.18 -0.27 -6.28
N TRP A 73 18.85 1.01 -6.42
CA TRP A 73 19.38 1.87 -7.47
C TRP A 73 20.77 2.37 -7.12
N LYS A 74 21.64 2.48 -8.13
CA LYS A 74 22.99 3.05 -8.02
C LYS A 74 23.26 3.94 -9.22
N ASN A 75 23.67 5.20 -8.98
CA ASN A 75 23.95 6.17 -10.04
C ASN A 75 22.80 6.29 -11.06
N GLY A 76 21.55 6.37 -10.57
CA GLY A 76 20.36 6.51 -11.41
C GLY A 76 19.98 5.28 -12.23
N LYS A 77 20.52 4.10 -11.90
CA LYS A 77 20.23 2.82 -12.58
C LYS A 77 19.92 1.72 -11.57
N PHE A 78 19.18 0.72 -12.01
CA PHE A 78 18.86 -0.49 -11.23
C PHE A 78 19.30 -1.75 -12.01
N PRO A 79 19.52 -2.91 -11.35
CA PRO A 79 19.82 -4.17 -12.00
C PRO A 79 18.66 -4.61 -12.92
N ALA A 80 18.97 -5.11 -14.12
CA ALA A 80 17.95 -5.46 -15.13
C ALA A 80 16.92 -6.48 -14.62
N GLU A 81 17.34 -7.43 -13.78
CA GLU A 81 16.49 -8.42 -13.13
C GLU A 81 15.48 -7.81 -12.14
N LYS A 82 15.71 -6.58 -11.69
CA LYS A 82 14.81 -5.83 -10.82
C LYS A 82 13.82 -4.92 -11.58
N ALA A 83 13.80 -4.95 -12.91
CA ALA A 83 12.93 -4.08 -13.72
C ALA A 83 11.45 -4.19 -13.34
N LYS A 84 10.96 -5.41 -13.10
CA LYS A 84 9.58 -5.71 -12.69
C LYS A 84 9.36 -5.69 -11.17
N HIS A 85 10.36 -5.42 -10.36
CA HIS A 85 10.18 -5.27 -8.92
C HIS A 85 9.58 -3.90 -8.59
N PRO A 86 8.84 -3.75 -7.48
CA PRO A 86 8.36 -2.45 -7.06
C PRO A 86 9.53 -1.50 -6.83
N VAL A 87 9.36 -0.24 -7.21
CA VAL A 87 10.29 0.82 -6.82
C VAL A 87 10.21 1.02 -5.30
N VAL A 88 11.36 1.14 -4.66
CA VAL A 88 11.52 1.41 -3.22
C VAL A 88 12.48 2.56 -2.99
N CYS A 89 12.68 2.98 -1.74
CA CYS A 89 13.48 4.16 -1.40
C CYS A 89 12.92 5.46 -2.01
N VAL A 90 11.60 5.52 -2.13
CA VAL A 90 10.83 6.68 -2.58
C VAL A 90 10.07 7.26 -1.38
N SER A 91 10.17 8.57 -1.18
CA SER A 91 9.36 9.30 -0.19
C SER A 91 7.91 9.42 -0.67
N TRP A 92 7.01 9.85 0.21
CA TRP A 92 5.65 10.19 -0.20
C TRP A 92 5.63 11.27 -1.29
N HIS A 93 6.50 12.27 -1.18
CA HIS A 93 6.64 13.35 -2.17
C HIS A 93 7.13 12.84 -3.53
N ASP A 94 8.06 11.88 -3.54
CA ASP A 94 8.53 11.24 -4.77
C ASP A 94 7.40 10.43 -5.44
N ALA A 95 6.61 9.68 -4.65
CA ALA A 95 5.45 8.93 -5.13
C ALA A 95 4.35 9.86 -5.67
N LYS A 96 4.07 10.96 -4.97
CA LYS A 96 3.12 11.99 -5.40
C LYS A 96 3.56 12.65 -6.71
N ALA A 97 4.83 13.01 -6.84
CA ALA A 97 5.39 13.57 -8.08
C ALA A 97 5.26 12.62 -9.28
N TYR A 98 5.49 11.32 -9.06
CA TYR A 98 5.23 10.31 -10.10
C TYR A 98 3.75 10.27 -10.48
N CYS A 99 2.85 10.25 -9.51
CA CYS A 99 1.41 10.24 -9.77
C CYS A 99 0.98 11.47 -10.58
N ASP A 100 1.44 12.66 -10.21
CA ASP A 100 1.12 13.91 -10.91
C ASP A 100 1.63 13.89 -12.37
N TRP A 101 2.86 13.41 -12.61
CA TRP A 101 3.40 13.23 -13.96
C TRP A 101 2.56 12.26 -14.79
N ALA A 102 2.09 11.17 -14.17
CA ALA A 102 1.29 10.15 -14.84
C ALA A 102 -0.19 10.53 -15.03
N GLY A 103 -0.64 11.69 -14.51
CA GLY A 103 -2.07 12.07 -14.48
C GLY A 103 -2.91 11.18 -13.56
N LEU A 104 -2.33 10.71 -12.47
CA LEU A 104 -2.90 9.79 -11.48
C LEU A 104 -2.79 10.39 -10.07
N SER A 105 -3.25 9.63 -9.06
CA SER A 105 -3.13 9.98 -7.64
C SER A 105 -2.65 8.79 -6.81
N LEU A 106 -2.17 9.05 -5.60
CA LEU A 106 -2.06 8.02 -4.57
C LEU A 106 -3.46 7.60 -4.12
N PRO A 107 -3.67 6.34 -3.70
CA PRO A 107 -4.93 5.92 -3.11
C PRO A 107 -5.15 6.59 -1.76
N THR A 108 -6.40 6.89 -1.43
CA THR A 108 -6.75 7.11 -0.03
C THR A 108 -6.64 5.80 0.74
N GLU A 109 -6.52 5.90 2.06
CA GLU A 109 -6.48 4.76 2.96
C GLU A 109 -7.66 3.81 2.74
N LEU A 110 -8.88 4.36 2.63
CA LEU A 110 -10.09 3.57 2.41
C LEU A 110 -10.17 2.96 1.01
N GLN A 111 -9.70 3.67 -0.03
CA GLN A 111 -9.59 3.09 -1.38
C GLN A 111 -8.64 1.89 -1.39
N TRP A 112 -7.50 2.02 -0.73
CA TRP A 112 -6.52 0.95 -0.64
C TRP A 112 -7.09 -0.26 0.10
N GLU A 113 -7.71 -0.06 1.28
CA GLU A 113 -8.27 -1.13 2.08
C GLU A 113 -9.42 -1.85 1.36
N LYS A 114 -10.33 -1.11 0.71
CA LYS A 114 -11.40 -1.70 -0.12
C LYS A 114 -10.83 -2.58 -1.24
N ALA A 115 -9.81 -2.10 -1.95
CA ALA A 115 -9.17 -2.86 -3.03
C ALA A 115 -8.50 -4.14 -2.53
N ALA A 116 -7.96 -4.14 -1.31
CA ALA A 116 -7.33 -5.28 -0.67
C ALA A 116 -8.35 -6.32 -0.18
N ARG A 117 -9.35 -5.90 0.58
CA ARG A 117 -10.26 -6.81 1.31
C ARG A 117 -11.62 -7.04 0.67
N GLY A 118 -11.99 -6.28 -0.36
CA GLY A 118 -13.30 -6.38 -0.98
C GLY A 118 -14.40 -5.75 -0.14
N PHE A 119 -15.59 -6.38 -0.13
CA PHE A 119 -16.79 -5.88 0.55
C PHE A 119 -17.05 -6.55 1.89
N ASP A 120 -16.51 -7.75 2.10
CA ASP A 120 -16.89 -8.68 3.18
C ASP A 120 -16.05 -8.56 4.44
N GLY A 121 -15.07 -7.65 4.47
CA GLY A 121 -14.27 -7.40 5.64
C GLY A 121 -13.25 -8.48 5.98
N ARG A 122 -12.83 -9.30 4.98
CA ARG A 122 -11.82 -10.35 5.16
C ARG A 122 -10.50 -9.81 5.73
N ILE A 123 -9.77 -10.66 6.45
CA ILE A 123 -8.54 -10.28 7.15
C ILE A 123 -7.38 -10.07 6.16
N TYR A 124 -7.21 -10.99 5.20
CA TYR A 124 -6.19 -10.92 4.15
C TYR A 124 -6.85 -10.86 2.77
N PRO A 125 -6.16 -10.41 1.70
CA PRO A 125 -6.74 -10.33 0.36
C PRO A 125 -7.35 -11.63 -0.14
N TRP A 126 -6.81 -12.79 0.28
CA TRP A 126 -7.23 -14.14 -0.08
C TRP A 126 -8.21 -14.79 0.90
N GLY A 127 -8.63 -14.12 1.97
CA GLY A 127 -9.57 -14.65 2.97
C GLY A 127 -9.11 -14.46 4.42
N ASN A 128 -9.66 -15.26 5.35
CA ASN A 128 -9.44 -15.03 6.78
C ASN A 128 -8.31 -15.86 7.41
N LYS A 129 -7.73 -16.81 6.67
CA LYS A 129 -6.62 -17.63 7.18
C LYS A 129 -5.29 -17.13 6.62
N TRP A 130 -4.32 -16.97 7.53
CA TRP A 130 -2.95 -16.68 7.12
C TRP A 130 -2.35 -17.83 6.30
N ASP A 131 -1.66 -17.48 5.22
CA ASP A 131 -0.87 -18.39 4.41
C ASP A 131 0.38 -17.65 3.91
N GLU A 132 1.54 -18.01 4.46
CA GLU A 132 2.81 -17.37 4.15
C GLU A 132 3.27 -17.59 2.68
N ASN A 133 2.69 -18.56 1.98
CA ASN A 133 3.01 -18.83 0.58
C ASN A 133 2.23 -17.92 -0.40
N LYS A 134 1.30 -17.12 0.09
CA LYS A 134 0.47 -16.21 -0.73
C LYS A 134 1.00 -14.80 -0.85
N CYS A 135 2.10 -14.48 -0.18
CA CYS A 135 2.71 -13.16 -0.25
C CYS A 135 4.21 -13.20 -0.01
N ARG A 136 4.92 -12.19 -0.48
CA ARG A 136 6.33 -12.00 -0.18
C ARG A 136 6.52 -11.53 1.25
N ASN A 137 7.23 -12.31 2.09
CA ASN A 137 7.47 -12.03 3.50
C ASN A 137 8.88 -12.48 3.91
N TYR A 138 9.26 -12.24 5.17
CA TYR A 138 10.59 -12.57 5.69
C TYR A 138 10.94 -14.06 5.55
N LYS A 139 9.98 -14.96 5.77
CA LYS A 139 10.24 -16.41 5.79
C LYS A 139 10.53 -17.00 4.41
N ASN A 140 9.95 -16.42 3.35
CA ASN A 140 10.09 -16.95 1.99
C ASN A 140 10.99 -16.12 1.06
N ARG A 141 11.58 -15.03 1.56
CA ARG A 141 12.42 -14.15 0.73
C ARG A 141 13.81 -14.71 0.42
N GLY A 142 14.32 -15.66 1.19
CA GLY A 142 15.70 -16.13 1.07
C GLY A 142 16.70 -14.98 1.31
N LEU A 143 17.64 -14.80 0.39
CA LEU A 143 18.61 -13.69 0.40
C LEU A 143 18.10 -12.43 -0.34
N GLU A 144 16.94 -12.51 -0.98
CA GLU A 144 16.35 -11.42 -1.74
C GLU A 144 15.43 -10.54 -0.88
N THR A 145 15.21 -9.30 -1.31
CA THR A 145 14.26 -8.38 -0.69
C THR A 145 12.90 -8.47 -1.37
N THR A 146 12.59 -7.56 -2.28
CA THR A 146 11.36 -7.55 -3.07
C THR A 146 11.32 -8.68 -4.10
N CYS A 147 10.14 -8.97 -4.64
CA CYS A 147 9.94 -9.83 -5.81
C CYS A 147 9.26 -9.06 -6.95
N ALA A 148 9.18 -9.66 -8.14
CA ALA A 148 8.43 -9.09 -9.25
C ALA A 148 6.96 -8.87 -8.85
N VAL A 149 6.36 -7.79 -9.35
CA VAL A 149 5.00 -7.35 -8.95
C VAL A 149 3.89 -8.32 -9.37
N ASP A 150 4.16 -9.21 -10.31
CA ASP A 150 3.26 -10.28 -10.79
C ASP A 150 3.45 -11.62 -10.05
N SER A 151 4.27 -11.65 -8.99
CA SER A 151 4.47 -12.82 -8.14
C SER A 151 3.27 -13.04 -7.21
N TYR A 152 3.10 -14.28 -6.75
CA TYR A 152 2.07 -14.69 -5.78
C TYR A 152 0.62 -14.48 -6.28
N PRO A 153 0.22 -15.07 -7.42
CA PRO A 153 -1.14 -14.91 -7.95
C PRO A 153 -2.23 -15.43 -7.01
N GLU A 154 -1.93 -16.45 -6.18
CA GLU A 154 -2.86 -17.00 -5.18
C GLU A 154 -3.11 -16.03 -3.99
N GLY A 155 -2.30 -14.99 -3.87
CA GLY A 155 -2.43 -13.92 -2.89
C GLY A 155 -3.19 -12.69 -3.39
N ALA A 156 -3.69 -12.73 -4.64
CA ALA A 156 -4.45 -11.61 -5.20
C ALA A 156 -5.77 -11.40 -4.46
N SER A 157 -6.22 -10.13 -4.40
CA SER A 157 -7.53 -9.79 -3.85
C SER A 157 -8.65 -10.26 -4.78
N ILE A 158 -9.91 -10.18 -4.32
CA ILE A 158 -11.10 -10.52 -5.13
C ILE A 158 -11.23 -9.71 -6.42
N PHE A 159 -10.59 -8.55 -6.47
CA PHE A 159 -10.54 -7.71 -7.66
C PHE A 159 -9.33 -8.02 -8.56
N GLY A 160 -8.52 -9.03 -8.24
CA GLY A 160 -7.32 -9.38 -8.98
C GLY A 160 -6.14 -8.43 -8.73
N MET A 161 -6.11 -7.75 -7.58
CA MET A 161 -5.00 -6.89 -7.18
C MET A 161 -3.87 -7.73 -6.60
N PHE A 162 -2.65 -7.57 -7.11
CA PHE A 162 -1.47 -8.29 -6.65
C PHE A 162 -0.77 -7.55 -5.52
N ASN A 163 -0.13 -8.31 -4.63
CA ASN A 163 0.73 -7.84 -3.54
C ASN A 163 0.04 -6.81 -2.61
N MET A 164 -1.29 -6.91 -2.44
CA MET A 164 -2.00 -6.14 -1.40
C MET A 164 -1.62 -6.60 0.02
N SER A 165 -0.90 -7.70 0.13
CA SER A 165 -0.19 -8.15 1.33
C SER A 165 1.21 -8.55 0.94
N GLY A 166 2.21 -7.99 1.61
CA GLY A 166 3.62 -8.30 1.41
C GLY A 166 4.28 -7.56 0.23
N ASN A 167 5.49 -7.96 -0.05
CA ASN A 167 6.40 -7.31 -0.98
C ASN A 167 6.86 -5.93 -0.49
N VAL A 168 6.04 -4.90 -0.56
CA VAL A 168 6.35 -3.56 -0.02
C VAL A 168 5.15 -2.95 0.67
N TRP A 169 5.37 -2.16 1.71
CA TRP A 169 4.40 -1.21 2.20
C TRP A 169 4.11 -0.17 1.13
N GLU A 170 2.89 0.32 1.05
CA GLU A 170 2.44 1.22 0.00
C GLU A 170 1.92 2.54 0.54
N TRP A 171 2.47 3.65 0.04
CA TRP A 171 2.04 4.99 0.40
C TRP A 171 0.58 5.24 0.06
N CYS A 172 -0.16 5.83 1.04
CA CYS A 172 -1.50 6.40 0.86
C CYS A 172 -1.46 7.93 0.90
N ASP A 173 -2.53 8.56 0.39
CA ASP A 173 -2.61 10.02 0.31
C ASP A 173 -2.95 10.69 1.65
N ASP A 174 -3.55 9.95 2.57
CA ASP A 174 -4.05 10.49 3.84
C ASP A 174 -2.93 10.83 4.82
N TRP A 175 -3.14 11.90 5.58
CA TRP A 175 -2.38 12.17 6.78
C TRP A 175 -2.86 11.26 7.91
N TYR A 176 -1.93 10.73 8.67
CA TYR A 176 -2.25 9.90 9.83
C TYR A 176 -3.01 10.70 10.89
N GLU A 177 -4.11 10.13 11.35
CA GLU A 177 -4.87 10.58 12.50
C GLU A 177 -5.27 9.38 13.35
N SER A 178 -4.90 9.42 14.64
CA SER A 178 -5.05 8.25 15.54
C SER A 178 -6.50 7.80 15.75
N ASN A 179 -7.48 8.70 15.60
CA ASN A 179 -8.91 8.45 15.75
C ASN A 179 -9.70 8.49 14.44
N ALA A 180 -9.02 8.34 13.28
CA ALA A 180 -9.67 8.40 11.96
C ALA A 180 -10.82 7.38 11.86
N TYR A 181 -10.59 6.14 12.33
CA TYR A 181 -11.59 5.06 12.29
C TYR A 181 -12.81 5.35 13.20
N GLU A 182 -12.60 5.97 14.35
CA GLU A 182 -13.71 6.43 15.21
C GLU A 182 -14.55 7.52 14.52
N LYS A 183 -13.90 8.45 13.82
CA LYS A 183 -14.58 9.49 13.04
C LYS A 183 -15.43 8.87 11.92
N HIS A 184 -14.84 8.01 11.12
CA HIS A 184 -15.56 7.29 10.06
C HIS A 184 -16.75 6.50 10.60
N ALA A 185 -16.59 5.80 11.72
CA ALA A 185 -17.67 5.04 12.37
C ALA A 185 -18.84 5.94 12.84
N ARG A 186 -18.57 7.22 13.11
CA ARG A 186 -19.59 8.23 13.46
C ARG A 186 -20.11 9.01 12.24
N ASN A 187 -19.79 8.58 11.01
CA ASN A 187 -20.08 9.28 9.76
C ASN A 187 -19.48 10.70 9.68
N ASP A 188 -18.35 10.92 10.34
CA ASP A 188 -17.55 12.13 10.21
C ASP A 188 -16.31 11.83 9.34
N PRO A 189 -16.36 12.13 8.02
CA PRO A 189 -15.24 11.86 7.11
C PRO A 189 -14.15 12.95 7.17
N THR A 190 -14.23 13.88 8.13
CA THR A 190 -13.28 14.99 8.22
C THR A 190 -11.92 14.47 8.65
N LEU A 191 -11.02 14.34 7.69
CA LEU A 191 -9.61 14.01 7.92
C LEU A 191 -8.74 15.26 7.84
N PRO A 192 -7.57 15.26 8.47
CA PRO A 192 -6.69 16.42 8.46
C PRO A 192 -6.10 16.66 7.07
N ASN A 193 -6.02 17.94 6.67
CA ASN A 193 -5.35 18.35 5.44
C ASN A 193 -3.82 18.48 5.61
N THR A 194 -3.34 18.44 6.84
CA THR A 194 -1.92 18.52 7.19
C THR A 194 -1.63 17.59 8.37
N GLY A 195 -0.41 17.15 8.52
CA GLY A 195 -0.01 16.27 9.61
C GLY A 195 1.50 16.07 9.66
N GLN A 196 1.93 15.24 10.57
CA GLN A 196 3.33 14.88 10.74
C GLN A 196 3.70 13.61 9.96
N PHE A 197 2.75 12.67 9.82
CA PHE A 197 2.97 11.36 9.21
C PHE A 197 1.95 11.09 8.12
N LYS A 198 2.40 10.36 7.10
CA LYS A 198 1.56 9.73 6.07
C LYS A 198 1.39 8.24 6.37
N LEU A 199 0.35 7.65 5.81
CA LEU A 199 0.05 6.23 6.01
C LEU A 199 0.69 5.35 4.95
N VAL A 200 1.13 4.16 5.37
CA VAL A 200 1.46 3.05 4.47
C VAL A 200 0.73 1.78 4.87
N ARG A 201 0.44 0.93 3.89
CA ARG A 201 -0.38 -0.28 4.04
C ARG A 201 0.25 -1.50 3.37
N GLY A 202 -0.20 -2.70 3.78
CA GLY A 202 0.04 -3.97 3.10
C GLY A 202 1.15 -4.84 3.66
N GLY A 203 1.98 -4.35 4.56
CA GLY A 203 3.15 -5.11 5.00
C GLY A 203 4.25 -5.19 3.92
N SER A 204 5.37 -5.79 4.24
CA SER A 204 6.48 -5.92 3.29
C SER A 204 7.24 -7.23 3.43
N TRP A 205 8.17 -7.48 2.51
CA TRP A 205 9.10 -8.62 2.53
C TRP A 205 9.89 -8.76 3.85
N HIS A 206 9.93 -7.74 4.68
CA HIS A 206 10.62 -7.73 5.98
C HIS A 206 9.74 -8.23 7.14
N GLY A 207 8.41 -8.34 6.96
CA GLY A 207 7.48 -8.81 7.98
C GLY A 207 7.66 -10.30 8.28
N ASP A 208 7.74 -10.68 9.53
CA ASP A 208 8.00 -12.04 10.03
C ASP A 208 6.78 -12.69 10.74
N SER A 209 5.73 -11.91 10.99
CA SER A 209 4.47 -12.34 11.60
C SER A 209 3.28 -11.98 10.71
N PRO A 210 2.11 -12.61 10.87
CA PRO A 210 0.92 -12.33 10.06
C PRO A 210 0.31 -10.94 10.27
N LEU A 211 0.60 -10.30 11.40
CA LEU A 211 -0.04 -9.05 11.85
C LEU A 211 0.03 -7.91 10.83
N PRO A 212 1.20 -7.54 10.25
CA PRO A 212 1.30 -6.43 9.32
C PRO A 212 0.70 -6.69 7.93
N PHE A 213 0.35 -7.94 7.62
CA PHE A 213 -0.19 -8.33 6.31
C PHE A 213 -1.72 -8.28 6.22
N ARG A 214 -2.41 -7.97 7.34
CA ARG A 214 -3.87 -7.81 7.36
C ARG A 214 -4.28 -6.59 6.53
N CYS A 215 -5.43 -6.68 5.87
CA CYS A 215 -5.95 -5.58 5.06
C CYS A 215 -6.19 -4.30 5.88
N ALA A 216 -6.53 -4.42 7.17
CA ALA A 216 -6.72 -3.29 8.07
C ALA A 216 -5.41 -2.68 8.58
N ALA A 217 -4.29 -3.43 8.54
CA ALA A 217 -3.02 -2.98 9.08
C ALA A 217 -2.48 -1.75 8.36
N HIS A 218 -2.09 -0.75 9.12
CA HIS A 218 -1.42 0.45 8.63
C HIS A 218 -0.38 0.96 9.64
N ILE A 219 0.60 1.70 9.16
CA ILE A 219 1.58 2.37 10.00
C ILE A 219 1.81 3.81 9.54
N PRO A 220 2.03 4.76 10.47
CA PRO A 220 2.42 6.11 10.14
C PRO A 220 3.94 6.19 9.88
N ILE A 221 4.33 6.87 8.79
CA ILE A 221 5.73 7.10 8.42
C ILE A 221 5.91 8.57 8.06
N ASN A 222 7.09 9.14 8.34
CA ASN A 222 7.44 10.49 7.93
C ASN A 222 7.40 10.58 6.39
N PRO A 223 6.69 11.57 5.79
CA PRO A 223 6.57 11.71 4.34
C PRO A 223 7.90 11.91 3.60
N ASP A 224 8.95 12.34 4.29
CA ASP A 224 10.29 12.51 3.73
C ASP A 224 11.14 11.23 3.75
N ASP A 225 10.73 10.20 4.50
CA ASP A 225 11.48 8.97 4.64
C ASP A 225 11.54 8.19 3.33
N ARG A 226 12.72 7.64 3.05
CA ARG A 226 13.02 6.81 1.88
C ARG A 226 13.51 5.46 2.35
N VAL A 227 12.57 4.57 2.58
CA VAL A 227 12.86 3.26 3.15
C VAL A 227 12.79 2.17 2.08
N TYR A 228 13.68 1.20 2.20
CA TYR A 228 13.88 0.13 1.23
C TYR A 228 12.77 -0.94 1.20
N TRP A 229 11.76 -0.77 2.03
CA TRP A 229 10.59 -1.65 2.12
C TRP A 229 9.26 -0.92 1.81
N THR A 230 9.32 0.34 1.36
CA THR A 230 8.13 1.13 0.99
C THR A 230 8.16 1.52 -0.47
N GLY A 231 7.07 1.26 -1.17
CA GLY A 231 6.77 1.67 -2.53
C GLY A 231 5.38 2.30 -2.62
N PHE A 232 4.71 2.20 -3.77
CA PHE A 232 3.37 2.74 -3.97
C PHE A 232 2.68 2.15 -5.19
N ARG A 233 1.36 2.33 -5.26
CA ARG A 233 0.54 2.16 -6.47
C ARG A 233 -0.33 3.39 -6.71
N CYS A 234 -0.88 3.50 -7.92
CA CYS A 234 -1.65 4.68 -8.32
C CYS A 234 -3.13 4.35 -8.46
N VAL A 235 -3.96 5.38 -8.28
CA VAL A 235 -5.39 5.37 -8.57
C VAL A 235 -5.77 6.46 -9.57
N ARG A 236 -6.95 6.30 -10.17
CA ARG A 236 -7.64 7.33 -10.97
C ARG A 236 -9.11 7.32 -10.62
N CYS A 237 -9.65 8.45 -10.23
CA CYS A 237 -11.09 8.61 -9.99
C CYS A 237 -11.86 8.49 -11.31
N VAL A 238 -13.09 7.95 -11.25
CA VAL A 238 -14.02 7.93 -12.38
C VAL A 238 -14.74 9.27 -12.43
N GLY A 239 -14.66 9.97 -13.57
CA GLY A 239 -15.46 11.18 -13.82
C GLY A 239 -14.93 12.50 -13.26
N GLY A 240 -13.68 12.59 -12.83
CA GLY A 240 -13.06 13.84 -12.39
C GLY A 240 -11.58 13.88 -12.72
N ARG A 241 -11.08 15.09 -13.00
CA ARG A 241 -9.64 15.36 -13.13
C ARG A 241 -8.93 14.94 -11.88
#